data_0bcf77f6193ed17db7f55c3ad919f200
#
_entry.id   0bcf77f6193ed17db7f55c3ad919f200
#
_cell.length_a   1.000
_cell.length_b   1.000
_cell.length_c   1.000
_cell.angle_alpha   90.00
_cell.angle_beta   90.00
_cell.angle_gamma   90.00
#
_symmetry.space_group_name_H-M   'P 1'
#
loop_
_entity.id
_entity.type
_entity.pdbx_description
1 polymer ?
#
loop_
_entity_poly.entity_id
_entity_poly.type
_entity_poly.pdbx_seq_one_letter_code
_entity_poly.pdbx_strand_id
1 'polypeptide(L)'
;MAFEATKREWSELYAFFRLLADGYVYAGTPDAKKNENLTWPVAMIQREEHDGTRQYIIEGEEIHIVGENIDKRIPREDFDTVANLVLDAVKQSKEMDVTSPDGVEEFLDEVAIFDLEAKTDDRTDFYVAFYNVHTPLVGFCVRSKLSPMFPLLDGGRTANFKFEQTGVKFAGPTVNKINCFGEEEDVLGRMLMIERLG
;
A
#
# COMPACT_ATOMS: atom_id res chain seq x y z
N MET A 1 27.38 -3.22 4.40
CA MET A 1 26.97 -3.51 2.99
C MET A 1 25.69 -2.75 2.78
N ALA A 2 25.58 -1.96 1.72
CA ALA A 2 24.34 -1.25 1.45
C ALA A 2 23.23 -2.27 1.19
N PHE A 3 22.10 -2.06 1.79
CA PHE A 3 20.92 -2.90 1.65
C PHE A 3 20.21 -2.59 0.31
N GLU A 4 19.75 -3.62 -0.36
CA GLU A 4 19.00 -3.48 -1.63
C GLU A 4 17.58 -3.99 -1.48
N ALA A 5 16.62 -3.24 -2.00
CA ALA A 5 15.22 -3.61 -2.02
C ALA A 5 14.52 -3.14 -3.29
N THR A 6 13.38 -3.72 -3.59
CA THR A 6 12.59 -3.37 -4.76
C THR A 6 12.00 -1.95 -4.64
N LYS A 7 11.72 -1.32 -5.79
CA LYS A 7 10.99 -0.04 -5.80
C LYS A 7 9.64 -0.10 -5.11
N ARG A 8 9.01 -1.28 -5.07
CA ARG A 8 7.75 -1.49 -4.38
C ARG A 8 7.95 -1.33 -2.87
N GLU A 9 8.88 -2.07 -2.28
CA GLU A 9 9.19 -2.05 -0.84
C GLU A 9 9.58 -0.64 -0.38
N TRP A 10 10.47 0.02 -1.11
CA TRP A 10 10.82 1.41 -0.82
C TRP A 10 9.65 2.39 -0.95
N SER A 11 8.72 2.15 -1.88
CA SER A 11 7.53 2.99 -2.00
C SER A 11 6.54 2.79 -0.84
N GLU A 12 6.45 1.59 -0.30
CA GLU A 12 5.64 1.29 0.89
C GLU A 12 6.20 2.04 2.10
N LEU A 13 7.52 1.98 2.33
CA LEU A 13 8.20 2.74 3.37
C LEU A 13 8.09 4.26 3.17
N TYR A 14 8.28 4.74 1.96
CA TYR A 14 8.06 6.15 1.65
C TYR A 14 6.67 6.63 2.05
N ALA A 15 5.63 5.88 1.68
CA ALA A 15 4.26 6.23 2.02
C ALA A 15 4.02 6.23 3.53
N PHE A 16 4.56 5.25 4.24
CA PHE A 16 4.51 5.16 5.68
C PHE A 16 5.17 6.38 6.36
N PHE A 17 6.41 6.70 6.00
CA PHE A 17 7.14 7.86 6.55
C PHE A 17 6.46 9.18 6.17
N ARG A 18 5.98 9.31 4.94
CA ARG A 18 5.28 10.52 4.49
C ARG A 18 4.01 10.76 5.28
N LEU A 19 3.24 9.71 5.60
CA LEU A 19 2.03 9.83 6.42
C LEU A 19 2.34 10.25 7.86
N LEU A 20 3.41 9.73 8.45
CA LEU A 20 3.86 10.16 9.78
C LEU A 20 4.33 11.62 9.77
N ALA A 21 5.12 11.99 8.76
CA ALA A 21 5.61 13.36 8.59
C ALA A 21 4.48 14.36 8.33
N ASP A 22 3.54 14.07 7.44
CA ASP A 22 2.41 14.96 7.14
C ASP A 22 1.35 14.98 8.25
N GLY A 23 1.08 13.82 8.85
CA GLY A 23 0.06 13.65 9.89
C GLY A 23 -1.37 13.71 9.39
N TYR A 24 -1.60 13.62 8.09
CA TYR A 24 -2.94 13.56 7.50
C TYR A 24 -2.95 12.88 6.14
N VAL A 25 -4.15 12.46 5.73
CA VAL A 25 -4.43 11.92 4.39
C VAL A 25 -5.45 12.83 3.73
N TYR A 26 -5.24 13.13 2.45
CA TYR A 26 -6.26 13.80 1.65
C TYR A 26 -7.37 12.84 1.25
N ALA A 27 -8.62 13.31 1.31
CA ALA A 27 -9.71 12.57 0.71
C ALA A 27 -9.58 12.50 -0.82
N GLY A 28 -10.12 11.46 -1.41
CA GLY A 28 -10.28 11.34 -2.86
C GLY A 28 -11.57 11.99 -3.36
N THR A 29 -11.57 12.46 -4.59
CA THR A 29 -12.79 12.78 -5.33
C THR A 29 -13.32 11.51 -6.03
N PRO A 30 -14.58 11.49 -6.51
CA PRO A 30 -15.10 10.38 -7.31
C PRO A 30 -14.25 10.06 -8.57
N ASP A 31 -13.53 11.06 -9.10
CA ASP A 31 -12.63 10.91 -10.24
C ASP A 31 -11.23 10.39 -9.84
N ALA A 32 -11.05 9.89 -8.61
CA ALA A 32 -9.78 9.46 -8.04
C ALA A 32 -8.68 10.55 -8.03
N LYS A 33 -9.06 11.80 -7.90
CA LYS A 33 -8.15 12.92 -7.71
C LYS A 33 -8.08 13.33 -6.25
N LYS A 34 -6.99 13.99 -5.86
CA LYS A 34 -6.82 14.57 -4.54
C LYS A 34 -7.87 15.67 -4.29
N ASN A 35 -8.57 15.60 -3.17
CA ASN A 35 -9.41 16.68 -2.68
C ASN A 35 -8.63 17.52 -1.66
N GLU A 36 -8.14 18.67 -2.07
CA GLU A 36 -7.31 19.54 -1.22
C GLU A 36 -8.09 20.20 -0.08
N ASN A 37 -9.43 20.20 -0.14
CA ASN A 37 -10.28 20.83 0.85
C ASN A 37 -10.70 19.87 1.97
N LEU A 38 -10.37 18.59 1.88
CA LEU A 38 -10.76 17.59 2.87
C LEU A 38 -9.58 16.70 3.23
N THR A 39 -9.17 16.78 4.50
CA THR A 39 -8.11 15.95 5.06
C THR A 39 -8.63 15.12 6.23
N TRP A 40 -8.00 13.97 6.42
CA TRP A 40 -8.25 13.08 7.54
C TRP A 40 -6.98 13.08 8.42
N PRO A 41 -7.01 13.73 9.60
CA PRO A 41 -5.86 13.74 10.49
C PRO A 41 -5.54 12.34 11.00
N VAL A 42 -4.29 11.93 10.89
CA VAL A 42 -3.77 10.65 11.37
C VAL A 42 -3.40 10.78 12.84
N ALA A 43 -3.92 9.88 13.67
CA ALA A 43 -3.58 9.80 15.09
C ALA A 43 -2.42 8.84 15.32
N MET A 44 -2.43 7.69 14.62
CA MET A 44 -1.47 6.63 14.81
C MET A 44 -1.42 5.74 13.57
N ILE A 45 -0.24 5.20 13.30
CA ILE A 45 -0.06 4.14 12.31
C ILE A 45 0.46 2.90 13.02
N GLN A 46 -0.15 1.75 12.76
CA GLN A 46 0.29 0.46 13.26
C GLN A 46 0.90 -0.36 12.13
N ARG A 47 2.04 -0.98 12.41
CA ARG A 47 2.75 -1.85 11.50
C ARG A 47 3.09 -3.17 12.19
N GLU A 48 2.98 -4.27 11.45
CA GLU A 48 3.32 -5.59 11.92
C GLU A 48 4.76 -5.94 11.48
N GLU A 49 5.61 -6.24 12.45
CA GLU A 49 6.98 -6.70 12.25
C GLU A 49 7.09 -8.19 12.61
N HIS A 50 8.20 -8.84 12.29
CA HIS A 50 8.40 -10.26 12.60
C HIS A 50 8.43 -10.57 14.10
N ASP A 51 8.76 -9.58 14.93
CA ASP A 51 8.87 -9.68 16.39
C ASP A 51 7.70 -9.02 17.15
N GLY A 52 6.63 -8.63 16.43
CA GLY A 52 5.38 -8.09 16.99
C GLY A 52 4.95 -6.76 16.39
N THR A 53 3.83 -6.28 16.91
CA THR A 53 3.20 -5.03 16.46
C THR A 53 3.95 -3.79 16.94
N ARG A 54 4.08 -2.80 16.05
CA ARG A 54 4.58 -1.45 16.36
C ARG A 54 3.47 -0.42 16.16
N GLN A 55 3.36 0.50 17.10
CA GLN A 55 2.47 1.66 17.00
C GLN A 55 3.30 2.94 16.93
N TYR A 56 3.05 3.74 15.94
CA TYR A 56 3.69 5.03 15.69
C TYR A 56 2.64 6.12 15.91
N ILE A 57 2.64 6.72 17.09
CA ILE A 57 1.63 7.66 17.56
C ILE A 57 2.13 9.08 17.30
N ILE A 58 1.31 9.89 16.62
CA ILE A 58 1.68 11.29 16.32
C ILE A 58 1.37 12.17 17.52
N GLU A 59 2.40 12.68 18.18
CA GLU A 59 2.30 13.56 19.35
C GLU A 59 2.95 14.91 19.06
N GLY A 60 2.24 15.78 18.33
CA GLY A 60 2.75 17.10 17.93
C GLY A 60 3.93 16.99 16.97
N GLU A 61 5.10 17.42 17.38
CA GLU A 61 6.33 17.41 16.59
C GLU A 61 7.15 16.12 16.77
N GLU A 62 6.65 15.17 17.51
CA GLU A 62 7.31 13.88 17.76
C GLU A 62 6.42 12.72 17.34
N ILE A 63 7.06 11.61 16.97
CA ILE A 63 6.44 10.31 16.79
C ILE A 63 6.82 9.44 17.98
N HIS A 64 5.84 9.03 18.76
CA HIS A 64 6.02 8.10 19.87
C HIS A 64 5.86 6.67 19.37
N ILE A 65 6.93 5.90 19.39
CA ILE A 65 6.99 4.53 18.91
C ILE A 65 6.85 3.58 20.08
N VAL A 66 5.80 2.76 20.06
CA VAL A 66 5.48 1.80 21.12
C VAL A 66 5.39 0.39 20.54
N GLY A 67 6.04 -0.55 21.20
CA GLY A 67 6.01 -1.98 20.84
C GLY A 67 6.44 -2.84 22.01
N GLU A 68 6.60 -4.14 21.80
CA GLU A 68 7.16 -5.01 22.81
C GLU A 68 8.62 -4.61 23.08
N ASN A 69 8.92 -4.16 24.30
CA ASN A 69 10.21 -3.63 24.72
C ASN A 69 10.71 -2.39 23.96
N ILE A 70 9.82 -1.65 23.29
CA ILE A 70 10.14 -0.42 22.57
C ILE A 70 9.27 0.71 23.09
N ASP A 71 9.91 1.79 23.50
CA ASP A 71 9.29 3.05 23.90
C ASP A 71 10.28 4.17 23.56
N LYS A 72 10.09 4.80 22.40
CA LYS A 72 11.01 5.82 21.86
C LYS A 72 10.22 6.99 21.32
N ARG A 73 10.85 8.17 21.32
CA ARG A 73 10.32 9.38 20.70
C ARG A 73 11.32 9.91 19.68
N ILE A 74 10.86 10.12 18.47
CA ILE A 74 11.67 10.53 17.33
C ILE A 74 11.05 11.82 16.77
N PRO A 75 11.85 12.84 16.44
CA PRO A 75 11.37 14.04 15.78
C PRO A 75 10.65 13.72 14.47
N ARG A 76 9.52 14.35 14.26
CA ARG A 76 8.70 14.16 13.07
C ARG A 76 9.39 14.63 11.80
N GLU A 77 10.27 15.62 11.89
CA GLU A 77 11.07 16.11 10.78
C GLU A 77 12.07 15.08 10.24
N ASP A 78 12.51 14.12 11.07
CA ASP A 78 13.41 13.05 10.64
C ASP A 78 12.70 12.10 9.69
N PHE A 79 11.42 11.82 9.93
CA PHE A 79 10.58 11.05 9.00
C PHE A 79 10.37 11.77 7.67
N ASP A 80 10.22 13.11 7.67
CA ASP A 80 10.15 13.91 6.44
C ASP A 80 11.46 13.82 5.65
N THR A 81 12.57 13.98 6.32
CA THR A 81 13.90 13.93 5.72
C THR A 81 14.15 12.58 5.07
N VAL A 82 13.92 11.49 5.81
CA VAL A 82 14.14 10.14 5.30
C VAL A 82 13.13 9.78 4.19
N ALA A 83 11.88 10.20 4.29
CA ALA A 83 10.92 10.01 3.21
C ALA A 83 11.40 10.65 1.89
N ASN A 84 11.96 11.86 1.95
CA ASN A 84 12.49 12.54 0.76
C ASN A 84 13.72 11.82 0.19
N LEU A 85 14.64 11.34 1.03
CA LEU A 85 15.80 10.55 0.59
C LEU A 85 15.38 9.27 -0.14
N VAL A 86 14.44 8.53 0.44
CA VAL A 86 13.89 7.30 -0.17
C VAL A 86 13.21 7.60 -1.51
N LEU A 87 12.37 8.65 -1.58
CA LEU A 87 11.69 9.03 -2.80
C LEU A 87 12.65 9.39 -3.93
N ASP A 88 13.69 10.14 -3.60
CA ASP A 88 14.69 10.57 -4.59
C ASP A 88 15.49 9.38 -5.10
N ALA A 89 15.89 8.45 -4.24
CA ALA A 89 16.57 7.23 -4.64
C ALA A 89 15.72 6.38 -5.59
N VAL A 90 14.44 6.18 -5.26
CA VAL A 90 13.50 5.40 -6.09
C VAL A 90 13.27 6.06 -7.45
N LYS A 91 13.17 7.40 -7.51
CA LYS A 91 13.00 8.15 -8.77
C LYS A 91 14.25 8.13 -9.65
N GLN A 92 15.43 8.20 -9.05
CA GLN A 92 16.69 8.28 -9.79
C GLN A 92 17.14 6.91 -10.31
N SER A 93 16.80 5.83 -9.61
CA SER A 93 17.14 4.48 -10.04
C SER A 93 16.44 4.13 -11.35
N LYS A 94 17.19 3.52 -12.28
CA LYS A 94 16.66 2.90 -13.51
C LYS A 94 16.39 1.41 -13.32
N GLU A 95 16.89 0.83 -12.25
CA GLU A 95 16.79 -0.60 -11.94
C GLU A 95 15.54 -0.88 -11.10
N MET A 96 15.18 -2.15 -11.01
CA MET A 96 14.05 -2.61 -10.17
C MET A 96 14.40 -2.56 -8.70
N ASP A 97 15.64 -2.92 -8.38
CA ASP A 97 16.18 -2.89 -7.04
C ASP A 97 16.92 -1.58 -6.82
N VAL A 98 16.75 -1.01 -5.65
CA VAL A 98 17.30 0.29 -5.27
C VAL A 98 18.13 0.09 -4.01
N THR A 99 19.37 0.55 -4.08
CA THR A 99 20.26 0.55 -2.93
C THR A 99 19.80 1.58 -1.90
N SER A 100 19.85 1.21 -0.63
CA SER A 100 19.54 2.09 0.50
C SER A 100 20.35 3.40 0.42
N PRO A 101 19.71 4.57 0.50
CA PRO A 101 20.43 5.84 0.67
C PRO A 101 21.20 5.87 1.99
N ASP A 102 22.30 6.63 2.01
CA ASP A 102 23.11 6.82 3.22
C ASP A 102 22.26 7.35 4.37
N GLY A 103 22.39 6.74 5.55
CA GLY A 103 21.68 7.11 6.78
C GLY A 103 20.28 6.53 6.92
N VAL A 104 19.72 5.91 5.87
CA VAL A 104 18.37 5.33 5.95
C VAL A 104 18.38 4.04 6.77
N GLU A 105 19.41 3.21 6.67
CA GLU A 105 19.51 1.97 7.45
C GLU A 105 19.58 2.25 8.95
N GLU A 106 20.40 3.23 9.34
CA GLU A 106 20.51 3.66 10.74
C GLU A 106 19.19 4.20 11.26
N PHE A 107 18.45 4.94 10.43
CA PHE A 107 17.13 5.44 10.80
C PHE A 107 16.11 4.30 10.93
N LEU A 108 16.14 3.28 10.07
CA LEU A 108 15.27 2.12 10.19
C LEU A 108 15.48 1.39 11.52
N ASP A 109 16.73 1.22 11.93
CA ASP A 109 17.08 0.64 13.24
C ASP A 109 16.60 1.53 14.39
N GLU A 110 16.74 2.84 14.26
CA GLU A 110 16.29 3.80 15.27
C GLU A 110 14.77 3.76 15.47
N VAL A 111 14.00 3.67 14.38
CA VAL A 111 12.53 3.63 14.42
C VAL A 111 11.98 2.22 14.56
N ALA A 112 12.85 1.22 14.78
CA ALA A 112 12.52 -0.19 14.99
C ALA A 112 11.75 -0.83 13.82
N ILE A 113 12.16 -0.55 12.60
CA ILE A 113 11.71 -1.21 11.37
C ILE A 113 12.81 -2.15 10.92
N PHE A 114 12.56 -3.45 10.99
CA PHE A 114 13.52 -4.49 10.64
C PHE A 114 13.16 -5.22 9.35
N ASP A 115 11.90 -5.14 8.94
CA ASP A 115 11.38 -5.70 7.70
C ASP A 115 10.84 -4.58 6.80
N LEU A 116 11.21 -4.57 5.52
CA LEU A 116 10.65 -3.59 4.58
C LEU A 116 9.20 -3.87 4.25
N GLU A 117 8.83 -5.15 4.08
CA GLU A 117 7.43 -5.57 3.97
C GLU A 117 6.85 -5.88 5.35
N ALA A 118 5.68 -5.32 5.64
CA ALA A 118 4.94 -5.65 6.86
C ALA A 118 4.51 -7.12 6.87
N LYS A 119 4.49 -7.73 8.04
CA LYS A 119 4.15 -9.16 8.22
C LYS A 119 2.67 -9.35 8.54
N THR A 120 1.80 -8.99 7.60
CA THR A 120 0.36 -9.13 7.75
C THR A 120 -0.19 -10.34 6.98
N ASP A 121 -1.24 -10.97 7.51
CA ASP A 121 -1.92 -12.08 6.85
C ASP A 121 -2.84 -11.63 5.71
N ASP A 122 -3.25 -10.35 5.70
CA ASP A 122 -4.26 -9.79 4.80
C ASP A 122 -3.70 -8.91 3.67
N ARG A 123 -2.38 -8.89 3.50
CA ARG A 123 -1.63 -8.05 2.54
C ARG A 123 -1.75 -6.55 2.80
N THR A 124 -2.10 -6.15 4.00
CA THR A 124 -2.10 -4.76 4.43
C THR A 124 -0.68 -4.33 4.75
N ASP A 125 -0.22 -3.20 4.19
CA ASP A 125 1.13 -2.72 4.44
C ASP A 125 1.23 -2.04 5.81
N PHE A 126 0.17 -1.34 6.22
CA PHE A 126 0.02 -0.77 7.56
C PHE A 126 -1.43 -0.39 7.85
N TYR A 127 -1.75 -0.21 9.13
CA TYR A 127 -3.07 0.21 9.59
C TYR A 127 -3.01 1.64 10.13
N VAL A 128 -4.03 2.43 9.83
CA VAL A 128 -4.11 3.85 10.24
C VAL A 128 -5.30 4.08 11.16
N ALA A 129 -5.08 4.74 12.28
CA ALA A 129 -6.11 5.33 13.11
C ALA A 129 -6.22 6.84 12.82
N PHE A 130 -7.44 7.31 12.61
CA PHE A 130 -7.72 8.73 12.37
C PHE A 130 -8.31 9.40 13.60
N TYR A 131 -8.01 10.68 13.81
CA TYR A 131 -8.68 11.46 14.84
C TYR A 131 -10.16 11.62 14.51
N ASN A 132 -10.98 11.60 15.57
CA ASN A 132 -12.43 11.81 15.48
C ASN A 132 -13.23 10.79 14.62
N VAL A 133 -12.61 9.68 14.32
CA VAL A 133 -13.28 8.58 13.59
C VAL A 133 -13.40 7.38 14.54
N HIS A 134 -14.63 7.02 14.90
CA HIS A 134 -14.90 5.86 15.78
C HIS A 134 -14.82 4.51 15.03
N THR A 135 -14.05 4.45 13.96
CA THR A 135 -13.80 3.21 13.23
C THR A 135 -12.59 2.49 13.79
N PRO A 136 -12.55 1.15 13.70
CA PRO A 136 -11.34 0.41 13.93
C PRO A 136 -10.24 0.88 12.96
N LEU A 137 -9.02 0.43 13.20
CA LEU A 137 -7.88 0.65 12.31
C LEU A 137 -8.25 0.37 10.85
N VAL A 138 -7.86 1.27 9.96
CA VAL A 138 -8.11 1.14 8.52
C VAL A 138 -6.84 0.61 7.86
N GLY A 139 -6.92 -0.54 7.20
CA GLY A 139 -5.81 -1.13 6.47
C GLY A 139 -5.51 -0.39 5.16
N PHE A 140 -4.25 -0.09 4.94
CA PHE A 140 -3.75 0.55 3.73
C PHE A 140 -2.85 -0.39 2.94
N CYS A 141 -3.07 -0.46 1.64
CA CYS A 141 -2.18 -1.11 0.69
C CYS A 141 -1.62 -0.06 -0.26
N VAL A 142 -0.31 0.12 -0.26
CA VAL A 142 0.37 1.09 -1.11
C VAL A 142 0.49 0.56 -2.53
N ARG A 143 0.19 1.41 -3.51
CA ARG A 143 0.38 1.09 -4.93
C ARG A 143 1.21 2.19 -5.57
N SER A 144 2.45 1.85 -5.91
CA SER A 144 3.41 2.80 -6.47
C SER A 144 3.38 2.80 -7.99
N LYS A 145 3.26 4.00 -8.58
CA LYS A 145 3.46 4.22 -10.02
C LYS A 145 4.94 4.24 -10.42
N LEU A 146 5.84 4.22 -9.46
CA LEU A 146 7.28 4.17 -9.68
C LEU A 146 7.78 2.73 -9.89
N SER A 147 6.96 1.75 -9.54
CA SER A 147 7.21 0.33 -9.82
C SER A 147 6.59 -0.04 -11.18
N PRO A 148 7.30 -0.77 -12.07
CA PRO A 148 6.73 -1.25 -13.33
C PRO A 148 5.62 -2.29 -13.12
N MET A 149 5.60 -2.98 -11.98
CA MET A 149 4.50 -3.86 -11.58
C MET A 149 3.48 -3.06 -10.78
N PHE A 150 2.54 -2.44 -11.47
CA PHE A 150 1.42 -1.73 -10.89
C PHE A 150 0.11 -2.47 -11.17
N PRO A 151 -0.28 -3.47 -10.37
CA PRO A 151 -1.59 -4.08 -10.53
C PRO A 151 -2.66 -3.07 -10.09
N LEU A 152 -3.49 -2.66 -11.03
CA LEU A 152 -4.62 -1.77 -10.77
C LEU A 152 -5.64 -2.44 -9.85
N LEU A 153 -5.70 -3.78 -9.91
CA LEU A 153 -6.55 -4.62 -9.07
C LEU A 153 -5.66 -5.58 -8.30
N ASP A 154 -5.74 -5.51 -7.00
CA ASP A 154 -5.18 -6.54 -6.15
C ASP A 154 -6.03 -7.81 -6.35
N GLY A 155 -5.44 -8.86 -6.90
CA GLY A 155 -6.09 -10.16 -7.08
C GLY A 155 -6.41 -10.89 -5.76
N GLY A 156 -6.57 -10.17 -4.65
CA GLY A 156 -7.00 -10.70 -3.36
C GLY A 156 -8.37 -11.37 -3.44
N ARG A 157 -8.64 -12.31 -2.55
CA ARG A 157 -9.92 -13.04 -2.51
C ARG A 157 -11.15 -12.13 -2.40
N THR A 158 -10.99 -10.97 -1.79
CA THR A 158 -12.05 -9.97 -1.61
C THR A 158 -12.35 -9.15 -2.86
N ALA A 159 -11.43 -9.14 -3.84
CA ALA A 159 -11.61 -8.46 -5.12
C ALA A 159 -12.20 -9.36 -6.21
N ASN A 160 -12.44 -10.65 -5.92
CA ASN A 160 -13.01 -11.59 -6.85
C ASN A 160 -14.53 -11.51 -6.82
N PHE A 161 -15.12 -11.11 -7.93
CA PHE A 161 -16.55 -11.19 -8.15
C PHE A 161 -16.89 -12.49 -8.85
N LYS A 162 -17.84 -13.26 -8.31
CA LYS A 162 -18.41 -14.42 -8.98
C LYS A 162 -19.73 -13.99 -9.60
N PHE A 163 -19.79 -14.00 -10.91
CA PHE A 163 -21.03 -13.75 -11.64
C PHE A 163 -21.67 -15.09 -12.01
N GLU A 164 -22.97 -15.20 -11.79
CA GLU A 164 -23.77 -16.32 -12.25
C GLU A 164 -24.71 -15.81 -13.34
N GLN A 165 -24.66 -16.44 -14.50
CA GLN A 165 -25.57 -16.12 -15.58
C GLN A 165 -26.96 -16.71 -15.26
N THR A 166 -27.97 -15.85 -15.22
CA THR A 166 -29.36 -16.23 -15.05
C THR A 166 -30.12 -16.04 -16.36
N GLY A 167 -31.05 -16.94 -16.66
CA GLY A 167 -31.97 -16.82 -17.79
C GLY A 167 -31.56 -17.54 -19.07
N VAL A 168 -30.31 -17.55 -19.45
CA VAL A 168 -29.80 -18.26 -20.66
C VAL A 168 -28.79 -19.32 -20.29
N LYS A 169 -28.94 -20.53 -20.81
CA LYS A 169 -27.95 -21.61 -20.72
C LYS A 169 -27.16 -21.71 -22.02
N PHE A 170 -25.88 -21.40 -21.97
CA PHE A 170 -25.02 -21.60 -23.12
C PHE A 170 -24.70 -23.09 -23.35
N ALA A 171 -24.72 -23.51 -24.62
CA ALA A 171 -24.24 -24.85 -25.01
C ALA A 171 -22.72 -24.97 -24.82
N GLY A 172 -22.23 -26.17 -24.56
CA GLY A 172 -20.80 -26.44 -24.34
C GLY A 172 -19.86 -25.82 -25.38
N PRO A 173 -20.11 -25.87 -26.67
CA PRO A 173 -19.29 -25.21 -27.68
C PRO A 173 -19.21 -23.68 -27.51
N THR A 174 -20.30 -23.04 -27.10
CA THR A 174 -20.34 -21.60 -26.84
C THR A 174 -19.53 -21.23 -25.60
N VAL A 175 -19.64 -22.02 -24.53
CA VAL A 175 -18.82 -21.84 -23.31
C VAL A 175 -17.33 -21.98 -23.67
N ASN A 176 -16.95 -22.99 -24.43
CA ASN A 176 -15.56 -23.17 -24.86
C ASN A 176 -15.07 -21.97 -25.69
N LYS A 177 -15.91 -21.43 -26.58
CA LYS A 177 -15.59 -20.29 -27.41
C LYS A 177 -15.36 -19.02 -26.54
N ILE A 178 -16.16 -18.82 -25.49
CA ILE A 178 -15.99 -17.71 -24.54
C ILE A 178 -14.70 -17.89 -23.75
N ASN A 179 -14.44 -19.08 -23.22
CA ASN A 179 -13.26 -19.36 -22.40
C ASN A 179 -11.94 -19.26 -23.18
N CYS A 180 -11.97 -19.58 -24.49
CA CYS A 180 -10.81 -19.47 -25.37
C CYS A 180 -10.73 -18.15 -26.13
N PHE A 181 -11.59 -17.16 -25.80
CA PHE A 181 -11.56 -15.85 -26.42
C PHE A 181 -10.46 -14.97 -25.84
N GLY A 182 -9.62 -14.42 -26.72
CA GLY A 182 -8.53 -13.54 -26.33
C GLY A 182 -7.42 -14.23 -25.55
N GLU A 183 -6.57 -13.44 -24.95
CA GLU A 183 -5.57 -13.91 -24.00
C GLU A 183 -6.21 -14.22 -22.64
N GLU A 184 -5.49 -14.91 -21.77
CA GLU A 184 -5.99 -15.37 -20.47
C GLU A 184 -6.54 -14.22 -19.60
N GLU A 185 -6.03 -13.00 -19.81
CA GLU A 185 -6.36 -11.79 -19.07
C GLU A 185 -7.47 -10.93 -19.72
N ASP A 186 -7.98 -11.30 -20.90
CA ASP A 186 -9.03 -10.54 -21.58
C ASP A 186 -10.43 -10.81 -21.01
N VAL A 187 -10.58 -10.45 -19.73
CA VAL A 187 -11.84 -10.59 -19.00
C VAL A 187 -12.93 -9.72 -19.61
N LEU A 188 -12.60 -8.48 -20.00
CA LEU A 188 -13.57 -7.55 -20.58
C LEU A 188 -14.10 -8.03 -21.93
N GLY A 189 -13.21 -8.54 -22.79
CA GLY A 189 -13.60 -9.11 -24.08
C GLY A 189 -14.53 -10.30 -23.93
N ARG A 190 -14.28 -11.18 -22.95
CA ARG A 190 -15.15 -12.30 -22.62
C ARG A 190 -16.52 -11.86 -22.09
N MET A 191 -16.56 -10.84 -21.22
CA MET A 191 -17.81 -10.28 -20.70
C MET A 191 -18.67 -9.68 -21.82
N LEU A 192 -18.07 -8.88 -22.71
CA LEU A 192 -18.77 -8.33 -23.87
C LEU A 192 -19.28 -9.42 -24.84
N MET A 193 -18.54 -10.52 -24.95
CA MET A 193 -18.99 -11.67 -25.74
C MET A 193 -20.19 -12.38 -25.10
N ILE A 194 -20.21 -12.53 -23.78
CA ILE A 194 -21.37 -13.06 -23.03
C ILE A 194 -22.59 -12.18 -23.27
N GLU A 195 -22.46 -10.87 -23.13
CA GLU A 195 -23.55 -9.91 -23.35
C GLU A 195 -24.14 -9.98 -24.77
N ARG A 196 -23.29 -10.18 -25.78
CA ARG A 196 -23.75 -10.30 -27.18
C ARG A 196 -24.43 -11.61 -27.53
N LEU A 197 -24.21 -12.65 -26.75
CA LEU A 197 -24.74 -13.99 -26.98
C LEU A 197 -25.95 -14.32 -26.08
N GLY A 198 -26.20 -13.52 -25.05
CA GLY A 198 -27.32 -13.63 -24.12
C GLY A 198 -28.43 -12.68 -24.45
#